data_ded17f96b4b5ec84e93ae63790849efd
#
_entry.id   ded17f96b4b5ec84e93ae63790849efd
#
_cell.length_a   1.000
_cell.length_b   1.000
_cell.length_c   1.000
_cell.angle_alpha   90.00
_cell.angle_beta   90.00
_cell.angle_gamma   90.00
#
_symmetry.space_group_name_H-M   'P 1'
#
loop_
_entity.id
_entity.type
_entity.pdbx_description
1 polymer ?
#
loop_
_entity_poly.entity_id
_entity_poly.type
_entity_poly.pdbx_seq_one_letter_code
_entity_poly.pdbx_strand_id
1 'polypeptide(L)'
;MKTVLITGASRGLGLALVQIFYEHRYQVYTVVRSVSAYDMLAAMYPGIFILVADVTHENYEAQLSNFIDNTVINIVINNAGSAGTPGIDTKRSTGDQLIYEFKTHCVGALSTVNALLNHENRTPPSLIVNISSRRGSLNMQAAGAAKEIKCSFSYRIAKAAQNMLSLCMADDLETMGIKVISVHPGALLTKMAPADATLTPEQSASRLVEMIESRDFNSRDFICLETGILPW
;
A
#
# COMPACT_ATOMS: atom_id res chain seq x y z
N MET A 1 -12.02 19.39 -4.68
CA MET A 1 -11.42 18.68 -3.52
C MET A 1 -10.72 17.45 -4.08
N LYS A 2 -9.48 17.18 -3.68
CA LYS A 2 -8.76 15.95 -4.12
C LYS A 2 -9.29 14.75 -3.37
N THR A 3 -9.29 13.59 -4.01
CA THR A 3 -9.81 12.34 -3.48
C THR A 3 -8.71 11.30 -3.39
N VAL A 4 -8.63 10.58 -2.27
CA VAL A 4 -7.66 9.51 -2.04
C VAL A 4 -8.39 8.21 -1.70
N LEU A 5 -7.93 7.10 -2.27
CA LEU A 5 -8.34 5.74 -1.89
C LEU A 5 -7.20 5.06 -1.13
N ILE A 6 -7.48 4.57 0.08
CA ILE A 6 -6.50 3.91 0.94
C ILE A 6 -7.00 2.51 1.29
N THR A 7 -6.26 1.46 0.94
CA THR A 7 -6.57 0.10 1.35
C THR A 7 -5.91 -0.26 2.68
N GLY A 8 -6.58 -1.09 3.51
CA GLY A 8 -6.02 -1.54 4.79
C GLY A 8 -5.95 -0.46 5.87
N ALA A 9 -6.99 0.36 5.99
CA ALA A 9 -7.03 1.58 6.81
C ALA A 9 -7.38 1.35 8.30
N SER A 10 -7.54 0.12 8.76
CA SER A 10 -8.06 -0.16 10.11
C SER A 10 -7.07 0.07 11.25
N ARG A 11 -5.78 0.19 10.98
CA ARG A 11 -4.71 0.32 12.00
C ARG A 11 -3.38 0.77 11.39
N GLY A 12 -2.43 1.13 12.27
CA GLY A 12 -1.05 1.43 11.89
C GLY A 12 -0.96 2.51 10.82
N LEU A 13 -0.11 2.33 9.81
CA LEU A 13 0.10 3.32 8.76
C LEU A 13 -1.19 3.69 8.02
N GLY A 14 -2.04 2.70 7.70
CA GLY A 14 -3.28 2.97 6.97
C GLY A 14 -4.24 3.87 7.75
N LEU A 15 -4.36 3.68 9.07
CA LEU A 15 -5.16 4.55 9.93
C LEU A 15 -4.56 5.96 10.02
N ALA A 16 -3.25 6.04 10.20
CA ALA A 16 -2.56 7.33 10.23
C ALA A 16 -2.69 8.10 8.91
N LEU A 17 -2.63 7.40 7.76
CA LEU A 17 -2.89 8.01 6.45
C LEU A 17 -4.32 8.55 6.34
N VAL A 18 -5.34 7.81 6.81
CA VAL A 18 -6.72 8.31 6.85
C VAL A 18 -6.78 9.61 7.65
N GLN A 19 -6.18 9.63 8.85
CA GLN A 19 -6.15 10.83 9.68
C GLN A 19 -5.53 12.03 8.96
N ILE A 20 -4.31 11.88 8.44
CA ILE A 20 -3.58 13.02 7.83
C ILE A 20 -4.30 13.51 6.57
N PHE A 21 -4.77 12.62 5.69
CA PHE A 21 -5.54 13.06 4.51
C PHE A 21 -6.86 13.74 4.88
N TYR A 22 -7.55 13.26 5.92
CA TYR A 22 -8.76 13.89 6.43
C TYR A 22 -8.48 15.30 6.97
N GLU A 23 -7.41 15.47 7.76
CA GLU A 23 -6.97 16.77 8.27
C GLU A 23 -6.58 17.73 7.15
N HIS A 24 -5.96 17.23 6.06
CA HIS A 24 -5.62 17.97 4.84
C HIS A 24 -6.82 18.21 3.89
N ARG A 25 -8.04 17.91 4.34
CA ARG A 25 -9.28 18.16 3.58
C ARG A 25 -9.38 17.38 2.25
N TYR A 26 -8.80 16.21 2.18
CA TYR A 26 -9.08 15.28 1.10
C TYR A 26 -10.43 14.60 1.33
N GLN A 27 -11.12 14.23 0.26
CA GLN A 27 -12.18 13.25 0.32
C GLN A 27 -11.56 11.85 0.41
N VAL A 28 -11.75 11.19 1.54
CA VAL A 28 -11.11 9.89 1.82
C VAL A 28 -12.07 8.75 1.53
N TYR A 29 -11.64 7.86 0.64
CA TYR A 29 -12.21 6.54 0.41
C TYR A 29 -11.29 5.50 1.03
N THR A 30 -11.85 4.49 1.68
CA THR A 30 -11.02 3.47 2.33
C THR A 30 -11.64 2.09 2.28
N VAL A 31 -10.78 1.07 2.32
CA VAL A 31 -11.15 -0.34 2.36
C VAL A 31 -10.66 -0.96 3.66
N VAL A 32 -11.57 -1.59 4.39
CA VAL A 32 -11.30 -2.33 5.63
C VAL A 32 -11.91 -3.72 5.58
N ARG A 33 -11.40 -4.67 6.38
CA ARG A 33 -11.85 -6.08 6.34
C ARG A 33 -12.99 -6.41 7.30
N SER A 34 -13.36 -5.54 8.21
CA SER A 34 -14.34 -5.85 9.25
C SER A 34 -15.31 -4.71 9.50
N VAL A 35 -16.53 -5.06 9.90
CA VAL A 35 -17.55 -4.11 10.31
C VAL A 35 -17.08 -3.30 11.53
N SER A 36 -16.37 -3.91 12.48
CA SER A 36 -15.83 -3.19 13.64
C SER A 36 -14.83 -2.09 13.25
N ALA A 37 -14.03 -2.32 12.19
CA ALA A 37 -13.15 -1.28 11.66
C ALA A 37 -13.94 -0.18 10.92
N TYR A 38 -15.01 -0.53 10.25
CA TYR A 38 -15.95 0.42 9.66
C TYR A 38 -16.53 1.33 10.74
N ASP A 39 -17.13 0.77 11.79
CA ASP A 39 -17.77 1.52 12.87
C ASP A 39 -16.78 2.48 13.56
N MET A 40 -15.57 1.99 13.83
CA MET A 40 -14.49 2.79 14.41
C MET A 40 -14.14 4.01 13.54
N LEU A 41 -13.90 3.78 12.23
CA LEU A 41 -13.49 4.85 11.31
C LEU A 41 -14.62 5.85 11.07
N ALA A 42 -15.87 5.37 10.91
CA ALA A 42 -17.02 6.23 10.73
C ALA A 42 -17.29 7.15 11.93
N ALA A 43 -17.02 6.65 13.14
CA ALA A 43 -17.13 7.46 14.36
C ALA A 43 -15.97 8.48 14.49
N MET A 44 -14.74 8.10 14.11
CA MET A 44 -13.55 8.97 14.24
C MET A 44 -13.48 10.05 13.15
N TYR A 45 -13.92 9.72 11.94
CA TYR A 45 -13.76 10.58 10.74
C TYR A 45 -15.09 10.71 9.99
N PRO A 46 -16.02 11.53 10.47
CA PRO A 46 -17.33 11.71 9.81
C PRO A 46 -17.17 12.19 8.37
N GLY A 47 -17.89 11.54 7.45
CA GLY A 47 -17.92 11.92 6.03
C GLY A 47 -16.88 11.24 5.16
N ILE A 48 -16.06 10.31 5.68
CA ILE A 48 -15.26 9.43 4.84
C ILE A 48 -16.12 8.29 4.27
N PHE A 49 -15.67 7.72 3.15
CA PHE A 49 -16.34 6.60 2.49
C PHE A 49 -15.61 5.29 2.80
N ILE A 50 -16.32 4.29 3.28
CA ILE A 50 -15.71 3.06 3.79
C ILE A 50 -16.35 1.84 3.14
N LEU A 51 -15.55 1.02 2.45
CA LEU A 51 -15.93 -0.28 1.95
C LEU A 51 -15.44 -1.37 2.91
N VAL A 52 -16.32 -2.27 3.30
CA VAL A 52 -15.94 -3.50 4.02
C VAL A 52 -15.71 -4.61 3.00
N ALA A 53 -14.45 -4.91 2.70
CA ALA A 53 -14.05 -5.94 1.75
C ALA A 53 -12.63 -6.47 2.05
N ASP A 54 -12.35 -7.70 1.64
CA ASP A 54 -11.01 -8.27 1.66
C ASP A 54 -10.38 -8.16 0.27
N VAL A 55 -9.22 -7.51 0.19
CA VAL A 55 -8.50 -7.29 -1.09
C VAL A 55 -8.04 -8.60 -1.75
N THR A 56 -8.07 -9.72 -1.02
CA THR A 56 -7.69 -11.05 -1.55
C THR A 56 -8.87 -11.83 -2.11
N HIS A 57 -10.10 -11.33 -1.95
CA HIS A 57 -11.30 -12.01 -2.39
C HIS A 57 -11.53 -11.83 -3.89
N GLU A 58 -11.98 -12.85 -4.58
CA GLU A 58 -12.17 -12.87 -6.04
C GLU A 58 -13.14 -11.79 -6.57
N ASN A 59 -14.14 -11.41 -5.78
CA ASN A 59 -15.11 -10.38 -6.14
C ASN A 59 -14.73 -8.95 -5.67
N TYR A 60 -13.54 -8.79 -5.08
CA TYR A 60 -13.11 -7.49 -4.53
C TYR A 60 -13.08 -6.38 -5.58
N GLU A 61 -12.56 -6.65 -6.77
CA GLU A 61 -12.50 -5.67 -7.86
C GLU A 61 -13.89 -5.13 -8.22
N ALA A 62 -14.88 -6.02 -8.38
CA ALA A 62 -16.26 -5.63 -8.67
C ALA A 62 -16.91 -4.85 -7.51
N GLN A 63 -16.68 -5.28 -6.26
CA GLN A 63 -17.18 -4.56 -5.08
C GLN A 63 -16.61 -3.15 -5.00
N LEU A 64 -15.32 -2.98 -5.23
CA LEU A 64 -14.66 -1.69 -5.20
C LEU A 64 -15.13 -0.78 -6.36
N SER A 65 -15.23 -1.33 -7.56
CA SER A 65 -15.72 -0.58 -8.73
C SER A 65 -17.15 -0.04 -8.49
N ASN A 66 -18.04 -0.87 -7.98
CA ASN A 66 -19.41 -0.47 -7.64
C ASN A 66 -19.44 0.58 -6.50
N PHE A 67 -18.58 0.43 -5.49
CA PHE A 67 -18.51 1.35 -4.36
C PHE A 67 -18.03 2.75 -4.76
N ILE A 68 -17.05 2.83 -5.66
CA ILE A 68 -16.51 4.11 -6.16
C ILE A 68 -17.48 4.76 -7.14
N ASP A 69 -18.27 3.96 -7.87
CA ASP A 69 -19.19 4.42 -8.90
C ASP A 69 -18.50 5.39 -9.89
N ASN A 70 -19.03 6.58 -10.07
CA ASN A 70 -18.47 7.61 -10.97
C ASN A 70 -17.53 8.59 -10.27
N THR A 71 -17.10 8.31 -9.05
CA THR A 71 -16.18 9.18 -8.31
C THR A 71 -14.79 9.19 -8.93
N VAL A 72 -14.24 10.39 -9.12
CA VAL A 72 -12.84 10.56 -9.54
C VAL A 72 -11.92 10.33 -8.35
N ILE A 73 -11.12 9.28 -8.38
CA ILE A 73 -10.07 9.02 -7.41
C ILE A 73 -8.75 9.58 -7.95
N ASN A 74 -8.18 10.59 -7.29
CA ASN A 74 -6.94 11.22 -7.74
C ASN A 74 -5.69 10.42 -7.34
N ILE A 75 -5.71 9.81 -6.15
CA ILE A 75 -4.57 9.11 -5.55
C ILE A 75 -5.04 7.75 -5.04
N VAL A 76 -4.28 6.72 -5.37
CA VAL A 76 -4.46 5.36 -4.83
C VAL A 76 -3.29 5.00 -3.93
N ILE A 77 -3.57 4.54 -2.72
CA ILE A 77 -2.56 4.02 -1.80
C ILE A 77 -2.88 2.56 -1.49
N ASN A 78 -2.16 1.65 -2.14
CA ASN A 78 -2.18 0.23 -1.86
C ASN A 78 -1.38 -0.04 -0.58
N ASN A 79 -2.04 0.10 0.57
CA ASN A 79 -1.44 -0.09 1.88
C ASN A 79 -1.86 -1.42 2.53
N ALA A 80 -2.94 -2.06 2.09
CA ALA A 80 -3.36 -3.36 2.61
C ALA A 80 -2.21 -4.36 2.53
N GLY A 81 -1.90 -5.00 3.65
CA GLY A 81 -0.76 -5.90 3.73
C GLY A 81 -0.71 -6.67 5.02
N SER A 82 0.19 -7.64 5.03
CA SER A 82 0.62 -8.39 6.21
C SER A 82 2.12 -8.16 6.44
N ALA A 83 2.63 -8.52 7.59
CA ALA A 83 4.08 -8.51 7.87
C ALA A 83 4.72 -9.89 7.72
N GLY A 84 3.94 -10.87 7.29
CA GLY A 84 4.34 -12.27 7.30
C GLY A 84 4.55 -12.83 8.72
N THR A 85 5.04 -14.05 8.81
CA THR A 85 5.37 -14.68 10.10
C THR A 85 6.88 -14.57 10.34
N PRO A 86 7.34 -13.83 11.37
CA PRO A 86 8.76 -13.69 11.66
C PRO A 86 9.44 -15.03 11.95
N GLY A 87 10.71 -15.16 11.58
CA GLY A 87 11.54 -16.32 11.86
C GLY A 87 11.21 -17.58 11.03
N ILE A 88 10.35 -17.48 10.03
CA ILE A 88 10.09 -18.54 9.06
C ILE A 88 11.19 -18.52 8.00
N ASP A 89 11.95 -19.59 7.94
CA ASP A 89 13.03 -19.84 6.97
C ASP A 89 12.56 -20.75 5.83
N THR A 90 13.46 -21.10 4.92
CA THR A 90 13.15 -21.98 3.78
C THR A 90 12.57 -23.33 4.20
N LYS A 91 13.01 -23.91 5.34
CA LYS A 91 12.54 -25.23 5.79
C LYS A 91 11.13 -25.20 6.35
N ARG A 92 10.68 -24.05 6.86
CA ARG A 92 9.38 -23.88 7.52
C ARG A 92 8.37 -23.08 6.68
N SER A 93 8.81 -22.51 5.55
CA SER A 93 7.93 -21.80 4.63
C SER A 93 7.06 -22.78 3.86
N THR A 94 5.78 -22.44 3.70
CA THR A 94 4.80 -23.24 2.93
C THR A 94 4.35 -22.51 1.68
N GLY A 95 3.86 -23.27 0.68
CA GLY A 95 3.26 -22.70 -0.52
C GLY A 95 2.06 -21.80 -0.19
N ASP A 96 1.23 -22.18 0.78
CA ASP A 96 0.06 -21.41 1.18
C ASP A 96 0.46 -20.02 1.74
N GLN A 97 1.53 -19.94 2.52
CA GLN A 97 2.06 -18.67 3.00
C GLN A 97 2.52 -17.77 1.84
N LEU A 98 3.21 -18.34 0.85
CA LEU A 98 3.63 -17.61 -0.34
C LEU A 98 2.43 -17.08 -1.12
N ILE A 99 1.42 -17.94 -1.36
CA ILE A 99 0.20 -17.61 -2.08
C ILE A 99 -0.58 -16.49 -1.34
N TYR A 100 -0.72 -16.63 -0.01
CA TYR A 100 -1.41 -15.61 0.79
C TYR A 100 -0.74 -14.23 0.72
N GLU A 101 0.59 -14.19 0.91
CA GLU A 101 1.35 -12.94 0.82
C GLU A 101 1.28 -12.34 -0.60
N PHE A 102 1.40 -13.19 -1.64
CA PHE A 102 1.29 -12.74 -3.02
C PHE A 102 -0.12 -12.20 -3.33
N LYS A 103 -1.18 -12.93 -2.91
CA LYS A 103 -2.56 -12.44 -3.06
C LYS A 103 -2.76 -11.09 -2.38
N THR A 104 -2.24 -10.94 -1.16
CA THR A 104 -2.43 -9.71 -0.39
C THR A 104 -1.69 -8.52 -1.01
N HIS A 105 -0.40 -8.70 -1.36
CA HIS A 105 0.47 -7.59 -1.76
C HIS A 105 0.46 -7.31 -3.27
N CYS A 106 0.21 -8.32 -4.10
CA CYS A 106 0.25 -8.16 -5.55
C CYS A 106 -1.16 -8.19 -6.16
N VAL A 107 -1.92 -9.28 -5.97
CA VAL A 107 -3.25 -9.41 -6.57
C VAL A 107 -4.20 -8.33 -6.05
N GLY A 108 -4.24 -8.10 -4.73
CA GLY A 108 -5.08 -7.05 -4.13
C GLY A 108 -4.73 -5.65 -4.62
N ALA A 109 -3.42 -5.34 -4.79
CA ALA A 109 -2.99 -4.07 -5.35
C ALA A 109 -3.40 -3.92 -6.83
N LEU A 110 -3.23 -4.97 -7.63
CA LEU A 110 -3.65 -4.99 -9.03
C LEU A 110 -5.17 -4.82 -9.15
N SER A 111 -5.96 -5.62 -8.41
CA SER A 111 -7.43 -5.52 -8.42
C SER A 111 -7.93 -4.15 -7.98
N THR A 112 -7.23 -3.47 -7.05
CA THR A 112 -7.56 -2.09 -6.67
C THR A 112 -7.39 -1.13 -7.85
N VAL A 113 -6.31 -1.26 -8.61
CA VAL A 113 -6.05 -0.41 -9.78
C VAL A 113 -7.02 -0.75 -10.91
N ASN A 114 -7.25 -2.03 -11.20
CA ASN A 114 -8.20 -2.48 -12.22
C ASN A 114 -9.62 -1.97 -11.97
N ALA A 115 -10.09 -2.00 -10.72
CA ALA A 115 -11.40 -1.46 -10.35
C ALA A 115 -11.59 0.02 -10.73
N LEU A 116 -10.49 0.76 -10.86
CA LEU A 116 -10.50 2.18 -11.27
C LEU A 116 -10.34 2.37 -12.77
N LEU A 117 -9.55 1.52 -13.43
CA LEU A 117 -9.21 1.67 -14.85
C LEU A 117 -10.22 1.01 -15.78
N ASN A 118 -10.86 -0.10 -15.37
CA ASN A 118 -11.80 -0.87 -16.18
C ASN A 118 -13.22 -0.25 -16.27
N HIS A 119 -13.32 1.07 -16.14
CA HIS A 119 -14.60 1.78 -16.23
C HIS A 119 -14.48 2.90 -17.28
N GLU A 120 -15.11 2.74 -18.44
CA GLU A 120 -14.94 3.60 -19.62
C GLU A 120 -15.17 5.09 -19.39
N ASN A 121 -16.05 5.45 -18.47
CA ASN A 121 -16.43 6.84 -18.19
C ASN A 121 -15.71 7.45 -16.97
N ARG A 122 -14.71 6.76 -16.40
CA ARG A 122 -14.04 7.22 -15.18
C ARG A 122 -12.70 7.89 -15.51
N THR A 123 -12.47 9.07 -14.94
CA THR A 123 -11.14 9.70 -14.98
C THR A 123 -10.16 8.85 -14.17
N PRO A 124 -9.05 8.39 -14.76
CA PRO A 124 -8.08 7.57 -14.03
C PRO A 124 -7.37 8.37 -12.93
N PRO A 125 -6.77 7.69 -11.93
CA PRO A 125 -5.94 8.34 -10.91
C PRO A 125 -4.71 8.99 -11.55
N SER A 126 -4.18 10.03 -10.92
CA SER A 126 -2.90 10.63 -11.35
C SER A 126 -1.69 10.00 -10.67
N LEU A 127 -1.91 9.28 -9.56
CA LEU A 127 -0.86 8.68 -8.74
C LEU A 127 -1.31 7.36 -8.13
N ILE A 128 -0.47 6.35 -8.25
CA ILE A 128 -0.57 5.06 -7.56
C ILE A 128 0.66 4.91 -6.66
N VAL A 129 0.43 4.73 -5.36
CA VAL A 129 1.46 4.46 -4.36
C VAL A 129 1.29 3.03 -3.85
N ASN A 130 2.26 2.20 -4.08
CA ASN A 130 2.32 0.85 -3.51
C ASN A 130 3.19 0.89 -2.24
N ILE A 131 2.58 0.67 -1.07
CA ILE A 131 3.33 0.56 0.18
C ILE A 131 4.10 -0.75 0.17
N SER A 132 5.39 -0.63 -0.16
CA SER A 132 6.35 -1.72 -0.25
C SER A 132 7.23 -1.80 1.01
N SER A 133 8.40 -2.37 0.87
CA SER A 133 9.38 -2.51 1.94
C SER A 133 10.80 -2.60 1.37
N ARG A 134 11.78 -2.03 2.04
CA ARG A 134 13.22 -2.28 1.74
C ARG A 134 13.55 -3.78 1.68
N ARG A 135 12.70 -4.62 2.31
CA ARG A 135 12.82 -6.09 2.28
C ARG A 135 12.45 -6.70 0.92
N GLY A 136 11.81 -5.94 0.05
CA GLY A 136 11.54 -6.32 -1.34
C GLY A 136 12.65 -5.92 -2.33
N SER A 137 13.68 -5.18 -1.89
CA SER A 137 14.82 -4.84 -2.75
C SER A 137 15.68 -6.08 -3.04
N LEU A 138 15.79 -6.47 -4.29
CA LEU A 138 16.66 -7.56 -4.75
C LEU A 138 18.13 -7.19 -4.56
N ASN A 139 18.48 -5.94 -4.84
CA ASN A 139 19.83 -5.44 -4.68
C ASN A 139 20.29 -5.47 -3.21
N MET A 140 19.47 -4.94 -2.29
CA MET A 140 19.78 -5.01 -0.86
C MET A 140 19.80 -6.44 -0.34
N GLN A 141 18.94 -7.32 -0.84
CA GLN A 141 18.93 -8.74 -0.48
C GLN A 141 20.23 -9.43 -0.94
N ALA A 142 20.67 -9.16 -2.18
CA ALA A 142 21.92 -9.69 -2.72
C ALA A 142 23.14 -9.20 -1.93
N ALA A 143 23.13 -7.96 -1.46
CA ALA A 143 24.15 -7.39 -0.57
C ALA A 143 24.13 -7.94 0.86
N GLY A 144 23.16 -8.83 1.19
CA GLY A 144 23.09 -9.46 2.51
C GLY A 144 22.43 -8.61 3.60
N ALA A 145 21.77 -7.51 3.27
CA ALA A 145 21.16 -6.60 4.24
C ALA A 145 20.06 -7.22 5.14
N ALA A 146 19.63 -8.44 4.83
CA ALA A 146 18.62 -9.16 5.62
C ALA A 146 19.17 -10.41 6.34
N LYS A 147 20.46 -10.69 6.31
CA LYS A 147 21.04 -11.93 6.89
C LYS A 147 20.74 -12.08 8.38
N GLU A 148 20.92 -11.01 9.14
CA GLU A 148 20.75 -11.00 10.60
C GLU A 148 19.30 -10.78 11.04
N ILE A 149 18.39 -10.51 10.09
CA ILE A 149 17.04 -10.10 10.40
C ILE A 149 16.08 -11.27 10.18
N LYS A 150 15.40 -11.67 11.24
CA LYS A 150 14.35 -12.72 11.20
C LYS A 150 13.07 -12.24 10.50
N CYS A 151 13.20 -11.74 9.26
CA CYS A 151 12.09 -11.33 8.43
C CYS A 151 11.48 -12.56 7.73
N SER A 152 10.16 -12.60 7.58
CA SER A 152 9.46 -13.66 6.89
C SER A 152 9.98 -13.89 5.47
N PHE A 153 10.22 -15.15 5.12
CA PHE A 153 10.63 -15.56 3.78
C PHE A 153 9.58 -15.19 2.73
N SER A 154 8.31 -15.57 2.96
CA SER A 154 7.18 -15.28 2.06
C SER A 154 6.94 -13.78 1.88
N TYR A 155 7.03 -13.00 2.94
CA TYR A 155 6.87 -11.55 2.89
C TYR A 155 7.91 -10.88 1.98
N ARG A 156 9.20 -11.26 2.09
CA ARG A 156 10.26 -10.69 1.23
C ARG A 156 10.00 -10.96 -0.24
N ILE A 157 9.59 -12.20 -0.56
CA ILE A 157 9.26 -12.61 -1.94
C ILE A 157 8.08 -11.80 -2.45
N ALA A 158 7.00 -11.69 -1.67
CA ALA A 158 5.81 -10.93 -2.07
C ALA A 158 6.12 -9.44 -2.27
N LYS A 159 6.98 -8.84 -1.41
CA LYS A 159 7.38 -7.44 -1.57
C LYS A 159 8.29 -7.20 -2.78
N ALA A 160 9.15 -8.15 -3.14
CA ALA A 160 9.91 -8.11 -4.39
C ALA A 160 8.98 -8.23 -5.61
N ALA A 161 7.99 -9.12 -5.55
CA ALA A 161 6.98 -9.25 -6.59
C ALA A 161 6.11 -7.97 -6.70
N GLN A 162 5.73 -7.34 -5.58
CA GLN A 162 5.01 -6.06 -5.58
C GLN A 162 5.87 -4.93 -6.18
N ASN A 163 7.17 -4.92 -5.95
CA ASN A 163 8.09 -3.98 -6.57
C ASN A 163 8.09 -4.14 -8.10
N MET A 164 8.21 -5.38 -8.60
CA MET A 164 8.09 -5.66 -10.03
C MET A 164 6.72 -5.26 -10.58
N LEU A 165 5.62 -5.57 -9.88
CA LEU A 165 4.28 -5.14 -10.27
C LEU A 165 4.20 -3.61 -10.41
N SER A 166 4.83 -2.86 -9.51
CA SER A 166 4.86 -1.39 -9.59
C SER A 166 5.57 -0.88 -10.84
N LEU A 167 6.67 -1.53 -11.24
CA LEU A 167 7.39 -1.20 -12.48
C LEU A 167 6.55 -1.52 -13.72
N CYS A 168 5.94 -2.71 -13.77
CA CYS A 168 5.05 -3.09 -14.88
C CYS A 168 3.87 -2.10 -15.01
N MET A 169 3.22 -1.75 -13.88
CA MET A 169 2.16 -0.74 -13.88
C MET A 169 2.68 0.63 -14.37
N ALA A 170 3.89 1.02 -13.97
CA ALA A 170 4.48 2.29 -14.40
C ALA A 170 4.72 2.32 -15.92
N ASP A 171 5.13 1.20 -16.50
CA ASP A 171 5.33 1.09 -17.96
C ASP A 171 3.99 1.16 -18.71
N ASP A 172 3.01 0.37 -18.29
CA ASP A 172 1.71 0.27 -18.96
C ASP A 172 0.87 1.56 -18.85
N LEU A 173 1.00 2.29 -17.73
CA LEU A 173 0.16 3.45 -17.42
C LEU A 173 0.81 4.81 -17.74
N GLU A 174 2.06 4.83 -18.23
CA GLU A 174 2.79 6.04 -18.56
C GLU A 174 2.07 6.90 -19.60
N THR A 175 1.53 6.27 -20.64
CA THR A 175 0.79 6.96 -21.73
C THR A 175 -0.51 7.61 -21.24
N MET A 176 -1.05 7.15 -20.12
CA MET A 176 -2.23 7.74 -19.46
C MET A 176 -1.85 8.88 -18.50
N GLY A 177 -0.56 9.20 -18.36
CA GLY A 177 -0.07 10.23 -17.43
C GLY A 177 -0.13 9.82 -15.95
N ILE A 178 -0.28 8.53 -15.65
CA ILE A 178 -0.37 8.01 -14.29
C ILE A 178 1.04 7.72 -13.77
N LYS A 179 1.41 8.33 -12.66
CA LYS A 179 2.66 7.99 -11.96
C LYS A 179 2.44 6.80 -11.03
N VAL A 180 3.40 5.87 -11.01
CA VAL A 180 3.41 4.72 -10.09
C VAL A 180 4.72 4.69 -9.33
N ILE A 181 4.65 4.64 -8.00
CA ILE A 181 5.82 4.57 -7.11
C ILE A 181 5.67 3.46 -6.08
N SER A 182 6.80 2.91 -5.65
CA SER A 182 6.91 2.05 -4.48
C SER A 182 7.47 2.83 -3.30
N VAL A 183 6.85 2.68 -2.11
CA VAL A 183 7.28 3.39 -0.91
C VAL A 183 7.56 2.42 0.22
N HIS A 184 8.77 2.46 0.77
CA HIS A 184 9.07 1.90 2.07
C HIS A 184 8.75 2.94 3.15
N PRO A 185 7.79 2.67 4.04
CA PRO A 185 7.32 3.67 5.00
C PRO A 185 8.28 3.95 6.17
N GLY A 186 9.47 3.36 6.14
CA GLY A 186 10.39 3.35 7.26
C GLY A 186 10.18 2.15 8.20
N ALA A 187 10.98 2.10 9.25
CA ALA A 187 10.85 1.08 10.31
C ALA A 187 9.85 1.56 11.36
N LEU A 188 8.59 1.10 11.22
CA LEU A 188 7.47 1.62 12.00
C LEU A 188 7.36 1.00 13.40
N LEU A 189 7.13 1.84 14.40
CA LEU A 189 6.76 1.47 15.77
C LEU A 189 5.32 0.95 15.81
N THR A 190 5.14 -0.32 15.49
CA THR A 190 3.84 -1.01 15.54
C THR A 190 3.90 -2.19 16.51
N LYS A 191 2.79 -2.89 16.74
CA LYS A 191 2.78 -4.11 17.57
C LYS A 191 3.76 -5.20 17.11
N MET A 192 4.22 -5.13 15.86
CA MET A 192 5.20 -6.05 15.25
C MET A 192 6.46 -5.29 14.81
N ALA A 193 6.82 -4.25 15.58
CA ALA A 193 7.96 -3.41 15.25
C ALA A 193 9.26 -4.21 15.17
N PRO A 194 10.09 -4.02 14.14
CA PRO A 194 11.47 -4.51 14.15
C PRO A 194 12.28 -3.77 15.22
N ALA A 195 13.40 -4.36 15.64
CA ALA A 195 14.25 -3.78 16.70
C ALA A 195 14.85 -2.40 16.32
N ASP A 196 14.89 -2.10 15.03
CA ASP A 196 15.35 -0.84 14.46
C ASP A 196 14.21 0.15 14.13
N ALA A 197 13.02 -0.04 14.70
CA ALA A 197 11.89 0.85 14.49
C ALA A 197 12.15 2.24 15.11
N THR A 198 12.01 3.28 14.29
CA THR A 198 12.33 4.67 14.66
C THR A 198 11.15 5.62 14.43
N LEU A 199 10.23 5.28 13.53
CA LEU A 199 9.10 6.14 13.16
C LEU A 199 7.78 5.66 13.75
N THR A 200 6.95 6.60 14.20
CA THR A 200 5.53 6.30 14.43
C THR A 200 4.79 6.21 13.10
N PRO A 201 3.65 5.49 13.05
CA PRO A 201 2.78 5.51 11.87
C PRO A 201 2.38 6.90 11.42
N GLU A 202 2.13 7.82 12.36
CA GLU A 202 1.72 9.21 12.10
C GLU A 202 2.86 10.00 11.45
N GLN A 203 4.09 9.88 11.94
CA GLN A 203 5.26 10.52 11.36
C GLN A 203 5.52 10.03 9.92
N SER A 204 5.37 8.71 9.69
CA SER A 204 5.51 8.14 8.37
C SER A 204 4.39 8.61 7.42
N ALA A 205 3.14 8.67 7.90
CA ALA A 205 2.01 9.18 7.13
C ALA A 205 2.20 10.65 6.75
N SER A 206 2.62 11.52 7.69
CA SER A 206 2.96 12.93 7.39
C SER A 206 3.98 13.05 6.28
N ARG A 207 5.11 12.33 6.39
CA ARG A 207 6.16 12.37 5.35
C ARG A 207 5.66 11.91 3.99
N LEU A 208 4.82 10.87 3.95
CA LEU A 208 4.22 10.40 2.69
C LEU A 208 3.30 11.45 2.09
N VAL A 209 2.44 12.07 2.88
CA VAL A 209 1.50 13.10 2.40
C VAL A 209 2.27 14.35 1.93
N GLU A 210 3.26 14.81 2.68
CA GLU A 210 4.14 15.92 2.29
C GLU A 210 4.84 15.65 0.95
N MET A 211 5.39 14.45 0.76
CA MET A 211 6.01 14.01 -0.49
C MET A 211 4.99 13.99 -1.65
N ILE A 212 3.78 13.50 -1.43
CA ILE A 212 2.71 13.47 -2.43
C ILE A 212 2.29 14.90 -2.83
N GLU A 213 2.21 15.81 -1.87
CA GLU A 213 1.80 17.21 -2.10
C GLU A 213 2.89 18.02 -2.79
N SER A 214 4.15 17.84 -2.42
CA SER A 214 5.31 18.46 -3.08
C SER A 214 5.58 17.90 -4.48
N ARG A 215 5.11 16.69 -4.78
CA ARG A 215 5.36 15.96 -6.02
C ARG A 215 6.85 15.71 -6.31
N ASP A 216 7.66 15.62 -5.27
CA ASP A 216 9.10 15.39 -5.35
C ASP A 216 9.41 13.89 -5.54
N PHE A 217 8.96 13.34 -6.67
CA PHE A 217 9.21 11.97 -7.10
C PHE A 217 8.94 11.79 -8.59
N ASN A 218 9.56 10.77 -9.16
CA ASN A 218 9.31 10.31 -10.51
C ASN A 218 8.52 9.00 -10.51
N SER A 219 7.81 8.71 -11.62
CA SER A 219 7.30 7.36 -11.84
C SER A 219 8.47 6.38 -11.84
N ARG A 220 8.26 5.16 -11.34
CA ARG A 220 9.26 4.11 -11.13
C ARG A 220 10.22 4.33 -9.95
N ASP A 221 10.05 5.37 -9.13
CA ASP A 221 10.88 5.53 -7.93
C ASP A 221 10.51 4.47 -6.88
N PHE A 222 11.54 3.94 -6.21
CA PHE A 222 11.43 3.19 -4.96
C PHE A 222 11.98 4.03 -3.83
N ILE A 223 11.11 4.53 -2.97
CA ILE A 223 11.42 5.59 -2.00
C ILE A 223 11.31 5.05 -0.57
N CYS A 224 12.31 5.31 0.25
CA CYS A 224 12.23 5.18 1.70
C CYS A 224 11.93 6.56 2.31
N LEU A 225 10.90 6.67 3.14
CA LEU A 225 10.52 7.93 3.79
C LEU A 225 11.53 8.43 4.84
N GLU A 226 12.58 7.63 5.13
CA GLU A 226 13.66 8.01 6.04
C GLU A 226 14.95 8.37 5.31
N THR A 227 15.27 7.68 4.21
CA THR A 227 16.59 7.74 3.59
C THR A 227 16.60 8.13 2.10
N GLY A 228 15.44 8.38 1.51
CA GLY A 228 15.31 8.73 0.09
C GLY A 228 15.28 7.49 -0.83
N ILE A 229 15.81 7.60 -2.04
CA ILE A 229 15.73 6.56 -3.08
C ILE A 229 16.41 5.26 -2.62
N LEU A 230 15.73 4.14 -2.83
CA LEU A 230 16.25 2.80 -2.60
C LEU A 230 16.58 2.11 -3.93
N PRO A 231 17.56 1.20 -3.96
CA PRO A 231 17.76 0.31 -5.09
C PRO A 231 16.66 -0.77 -5.12
N TRP A 232 16.29 -1.17 -6.32
CA TRP A 232 15.33 -2.25 -6.58
C TRP A 232 15.81 -3.64 -6.16
#